data_48d86587694cbd07b24936e2e8d9ae76
#
_entry.id   48d86587694cbd07b24936e2e8d9ae76
#
_cell.length_a   1.000
_cell.length_b   1.000
_cell.length_c   1.000
_cell.angle_alpha   90.00
_cell.angle_beta   90.00
_cell.angle_gamma   90.00
#
_symmetry.space_group_name_H-M   'P 1'
#
loop_
_entity.id
_entity.type
_entity.pdbx_description
1 polymer ?
#
loop_
_entity_poly.entity_id
_entity_poly.type
_entity_poly.pdbx_seq_one_letter_code
_entity_poly.pdbx_strand_id
1 'polypeptide(L)'
;MKITVLFENHAGFKKGLLGSHGFSVLVEHRGKRVLVDTGSDGKVLLHNMKALNISPEEVDVVFLTHGHYDHTGGLEEFLKARKSSIDIYAHPHVFLRRIALKPKRREIGIPFSQEHLEKLGANFILDKKPLKIFDGVWSSGEIERVTWDKRVGYIVKDKELIKDPVRDDIALVVEDGENVIVITGCGHSGILNIIMHAQSLLNKPVKALIGGFHLMGSNEKLLKDAIRGLEELGVQKLYAGHCTGFEAMALFMYTFGKNFEPLYVGKVIEF
;
A
#
# COMPACT_ATOMS: atom_id res chain seq x y z
N MET A 1 4.05 17.67 -4.06
CA MET A 1 4.28 16.29 -3.58
C MET A 1 4.84 15.45 -4.72
N LYS A 2 5.76 14.50 -4.41
CA LYS A 2 6.31 13.58 -5.42
C LYS A 2 6.22 12.15 -4.90
N ILE A 3 5.80 11.21 -5.75
CA ILE A 3 5.71 9.78 -5.43
C ILE A 3 6.54 9.00 -6.45
N THR A 4 7.46 8.17 -5.97
CA THR A 4 8.30 7.29 -6.80
C THR A 4 7.98 5.84 -6.51
N VAL A 5 7.61 5.06 -7.53
CA VAL A 5 7.32 3.62 -7.39
C VAL A 5 8.64 2.86 -7.31
N LEU A 6 8.88 2.19 -6.18
CA LEU A 6 10.11 1.44 -5.90
C LEU A 6 9.95 -0.07 -6.13
N PHE A 7 8.75 -0.59 -5.90
CA PHE A 7 8.44 -2.01 -6.02
C PHE A 7 7.04 -2.19 -6.61
N GLU A 8 6.93 -2.96 -7.67
CA GLU A 8 5.69 -3.24 -8.39
C GLU A 8 5.87 -4.52 -9.24
N ASN A 9 4.78 -5.18 -9.59
CA ASN A 9 4.82 -6.42 -10.39
C ASN A 9 5.48 -6.21 -11.76
N HIS A 10 5.41 -5.00 -12.30
CA HIS A 10 5.92 -4.64 -13.62
C HIS A 10 7.09 -3.65 -13.53
N ALA A 11 8.17 -3.94 -14.25
CA ALA A 11 9.23 -2.97 -14.48
C ALA A 11 8.81 -1.99 -15.59
N GLY A 12 9.18 -0.72 -15.43
CA GLY A 12 9.03 0.28 -16.49
C GLY A 12 10.11 0.14 -17.58
N PHE A 13 10.11 1.08 -18.50
CA PHE A 13 11.10 1.13 -19.60
C PHE A 13 12.49 1.59 -19.17
N LYS A 14 12.65 2.08 -17.94
CA LYS A 14 13.97 2.47 -17.44
C LYS A 14 14.86 1.25 -17.26
N LYS A 15 16.00 1.25 -17.94
CA LYS A 15 16.97 0.14 -17.90
C LYS A 15 17.49 -0.08 -16.48
N GLY A 16 17.57 -1.34 -16.06
CA GLY A 16 18.15 -1.76 -14.78
C GLY A 16 17.17 -1.79 -13.61
N LEU A 17 15.87 -1.53 -13.81
CA LEU A 17 14.84 -1.71 -12.78
C LEU A 17 14.25 -3.13 -12.83
N LEU A 18 13.89 -3.67 -11.67
CA LEU A 18 13.35 -5.01 -11.50
C LEU A 18 11.89 -4.94 -11.03
N GLY A 19 10.99 -5.61 -11.76
CA GLY A 19 9.64 -5.90 -11.31
C GLY A 19 9.60 -7.20 -10.50
N SER A 20 8.78 -7.24 -9.45
CA SER A 20 8.53 -8.44 -8.66
C SER A 20 7.18 -8.32 -7.96
N HIS A 21 6.62 -9.45 -7.52
CA HIS A 21 5.32 -9.46 -6.84
C HIS A 21 5.37 -8.69 -5.51
N GLY A 22 4.60 -7.61 -5.42
CA GLY A 22 4.50 -6.77 -4.24
C GLY A 22 4.38 -5.28 -4.59
N PHE A 23 4.40 -4.45 -3.56
CA PHE A 23 4.22 -3.01 -3.71
C PHE A 23 5.13 -2.22 -2.76
N SER A 24 5.71 -1.14 -3.24
CA SER A 24 6.33 -0.09 -2.41
C SER A 24 6.45 1.20 -3.21
N VAL A 25 6.18 2.32 -2.54
CA VAL A 25 6.41 3.67 -3.07
C VAL A 25 7.11 4.55 -2.06
N LEU A 26 7.93 5.50 -2.54
CA LEU A 26 8.46 6.60 -1.74
C LEU A 26 7.61 7.84 -1.97
N VAL A 27 7.06 8.39 -0.90
CA VAL A 27 6.30 9.64 -0.90
C VAL A 27 7.18 10.75 -0.33
N GLU A 28 7.42 11.78 -1.14
CA GLU A 28 8.17 13.00 -0.76
C GLU A 28 7.17 14.16 -0.65
N HIS A 29 6.98 14.66 0.58
CA HIS A 29 6.04 15.73 0.87
C HIS A 29 6.58 16.67 1.95
N ARG A 30 6.58 17.99 1.69
CA ARG A 30 7.06 19.04 2.63
C ARG A 30 8.43 18.75 3.24
N GLY A 31 9.38 18.24 2.42
CA GLY A 31 10.72 17.90 2.86
C GLY A 31 10.85 16.61 3.68
N LYS A 32 9.78 15.84 3.82
CA LYS A 32 9.76 14.54 4.48
C LYS A 32 9.58 13.40 3.49
N ARG A 33 10.13 12.23 3.80
CA ARG A 33 10.12 11.03 2.97
C ARG A 33 9.51 9.84 3.72
N VAL A 34 8.39 9.35 3.23
CA VAL A 34 7.68 8.17 3.75
C VAL A 34 7.87 7.01 2.79
N LEU A 35 8.46 5.92 3.25
CA LEU A 35 8.44 4.64 2.52
C LEU A 35 7.14 3.92 2.85
N VAL A 36 6.26 3.77 1.87
CA VAL A 36 5.03 3.00 1.99
C VAL A 36 5.30 1.59 1.51
N ASP A 37 5.16 0.61 2.39
CA ASP A 37 5.47 -0.80 2.17
C ASP A 37 6.91 -1.07 1.69
N THR A 38 7.28 -2.35 1.59
CA THR A 38 8.66 -2.75 1.26
C THR A 38 8.75 -3.84 0.18
N GLY A 39 7.61 -4.21 -0.43
CA GLY A 39 7.57 -5.32 -1.38
C GLY A 39 7.79 -6.68 -0.73
N SER A 40 7.93 -7.72 -1.56
CA SER A 40 8.14 -9.10 -1.09
C SER A 40 9.61 -9.49 -0.91
N ASP A 41 10.54 -8.71 -1.45
CA ASP A 41 11.98 -9.04 -1.48
C ASP A 41 12.84 -7.77 -1.30
N GLY A 42 13.58 -7.71 -0.19
CA GLY A 42 14.41 -6.56 0.13
C GLY A 42 15.60 -6.36 -0.82
N LYS A 43 16.10 -7.42 -1.45
CA LYS A 43 17.19 -7.28 -2.44
C LYS A 43 16.68 -6.56 -3.69
N VAL A 44 15.46 -6.87 -4.13
CA VAL A 44 14.82 -6.18 -5.26
C VAL A 44 14.53 -4.72 -4.89
N LEU A 45 13.98 -4.47 -3.68
CA LEU A 45 13.73 -3.11 -3.19
C LEU A 45 15.00 -2.26 -3.18
N LEU A 46 16.07 -2.75 -2.54
CA LEU A 46 17.35 -2.05 -2.43
C LEU A 46 18.03 -1.85 -3.79
N HIS A 47 17.91 -2.84 -4.70
CA HIS A 47 18.40 -2.70 -6.06
C HIS A 47 17.70 -1.54 -6.80
N ASN A 48 16.37 -1.49 -6.73
CA ASN A 48 15.59 -0.44 -7.36
C ASN A 48 15.85 0.94 -6.72
N MET A 49 15.93 1.02 -5.39
CA MET A 49 16.31 2.24 -4.68
C MET A 49 17.67 2.77 -5.17
N LYS A 50 18.68 1.88 -5.23
CA LYS A 50 20.03 2.24 -5.76
C LYS A 50 19.98 2.71 -7.21
N ALA A 51 19.24 2.01 -8.08
CA ALA A 51 19.11 2.37 -9.50
C ALA A 51 18.38 3.71 -9.72
N LEU A 52 17.57 4.12 -8.73
CA LEU A 52 16.85 5.40 -8.71
C LEU A 52 17.58 6.49 -7.92
N ASN A 53 18.83 6.22 -7.43
CA ASN A 53 19.63 7.10 -6.59
C ASN A 53 18.91 7.51 -5.30
N ILE A 54 18.23 6.57 -4.64
CA ILE A 54 17.54 6.76 -3.36
C ILE A 54 18.28 5.92 -2.32
N SER A 55 18.77 6.59 -1.25
CA SER A 55 19.40 5.91 -0.11
C SER A 55 18.34 5.50 0.92
N PRO A 56 18.43 4.29 1.51
CA PRO A 56 17.60 3.94 2.67
C PRO A 56 17.71 4.93 3.84
N GLU A 57 18.87 5.57 4.04
CA GLU A 57 19.09 6.57 5.09
C GLU A 57 18.29 7.87 4.89
N GLU A 58 17.84 8.14 3.66
CA GLU A 58 17.05 9.34 3.35
C GLU A 58 15.55 9.19 3.67
N VAL A 59 15.12 8.00 4.05
CA VAL A 59 13.73 7.74 4.46
C VAL A 59 13.54 8.19 5.91
N ASP A 60 12.57 9.06 6.18
CA ASP A 60 12.28 9.54 7.54
C ASP A 60 11.47 8.51 8.35
N VAL A 61 10.46 7.86 7.73
CA VAL A 61 9.62 6.84 8.36
C VAL A 61 9.19 5.77 7.35
N VAL A 62 8.82 4.60 7.85
CA VAL A 62 8.11 3.57 7.09
C VAL A 62 6.63 3.56 7.49
N PHE A 63 5.76 3.38 6.51
CA PHE A 63 4.33 3.14 6.71
C PHE A 63 3.97 1.79 6.09
N LEU A 64 3.48 0.85 6.90
CA LEU A 64 3.01 -0.45 6.42
C LEU A 64 1.50 -0.43 6.29
N THR A 65 1.02 -0.67 5.08
CA THR A 65 -0.42 -0.65 4.78
C THR A 65 -1.13 -1.85 5.37
N HIS A 66 -0.51 -3.02 5.37
CA HIS A 66 -1.00 -4.24 6.01
C HIS A 66 0.11 -5.31 6.10
N GLY A 67 -0.17 -6.41 6.80
CA GLY A 67 0.85 -7.40 7.15
C GLY A 67 1.02 -8.56 6.16
N HIS A 68 0.67 -8.44 4.88
CA HIS A 68 1.01 -9.48 3.90
C HIS A 68 2.48 -9.40 3.49
N TYR A 69 3.07 -10.57 3.17
CA TYR A 69 4.50 -10.70 2.87
C TYR A 69 4.97 -9.86 1.66
N ASP A 70 4.09 -9.66 0.69
CA ASP A 70 4.35 -8.90 -0.52
C ASP A 70 4.33 -7.37 -0.31
N HIS A 71 4.08 -6.93 0.93
CA HIS A 71 4.19 -5.55 1.41
C HIS A 71 5.26 -5.38 2.50
N THR A 72 5.61 -6.46 3.19
CA THR A 72 6.48 -6.43 4.37
C THR A 72 7.77 -7.23 4.22
N GLY A 73 7.89 -8.04 3.16
CA GLY A 73 9.01 -8.97 2.99
C GLY A 73 10.37 -8.31 2.78
N GLY A 74 10.39 -7.08 2.30
CA GLY A 74 11.62 -6.31 2.13
C GLY A 74 12.13 -5.60 3.39
N LEU A 75 11.37 -5.61 4.48
CA LEU A 75 11.63 -4.78 5.65
C LEU A 75 12.94 -5.14 6.35
N GLU A 76 13.28 -6.42 6.46
CA GLU A 76 14.52 -6.86 7.12
C GLU A 76 15.77 -6.32 6.41
N GLU A 77 15.87 -6.51 5.09
CA GLU A 77 16.99 -6.01 4.30
C GLU A 77 17.06 -4.48 4.27
N PHE A 78 15.90 -3.82 4.23
CA PHE A 78 15.83 -2.37 4.32
C PHE A 78 16.41 -1.86 5.65
N LEU A 79 16.03 -2.47 6.78
CA LEU A 79 16.56 -2.12 8.10
C LEU A 79 18.05 -2.40 8.21
N LYS A 80 18.55 -3.54 7.71
CA LYS A 80 19.96 -3.87 7.67
C LYS A 80 20.79 -2.90 6.84
N ALA A 81 20.21 -2.33 5.78
CA ALA A 81 20.87 -1.35 4.93
C ALA A 81 20.97 0.03 5.58
N ARG A 82 20.18 0.30 6.61
CA ARG A 82 20.24 1.51 7.43
C ARG A 82 21.21 1.33 8.58
N LYS A 83 21.83 2.45 9.00
CA LYS A 83 22.68 2.52 10.20
C LYS A 83 21.94 3.11 11.41
N SER A 84 20.84 3.81 11.15
CA SER A 84 20.00 4.50 12.14
C SER A 84 18.67 3.78 12.36
N SER A 85 18.11 3.90 13.56
CA SER A 85 16.74 3.46 13.84
C SER A 85 15.70 4.25 13.03
N ILE A 86 14.52 3.67 12.86
CA ILE A 86 13.44 4.28 12.10
C ILE A 86 12.08 3.95 12.70
N ASP A 87 11.19 4.94 12.72
CA ASP A 87 9.80 4.77 13.10
C ASP A 87 9.02 4.05 11.99
N ILE A 88 8.23 3.05 12.38
CA ILE A 88 7.40 2.24 11.48
C ILE A 88 5.95 2.32 11.96
N TYR A 89 5.13 3.01 11.20
CA TYR A 89 3.70 3.15 11.45
C TYR A 89 2.94 1.98 10.84
N ALA A 90 2.12 1.32 11.64
CA ALA A 90 1.31 0.19 11.18
C ALA A 90 0.08 -0.03 12.09
N HIS A 91 -0.84 -0.84 11.61
CA HIS A 91 -1.94 -1.32 12.44
C HIS A 91 -1.45 -2.46 13.38
N PRO A 92 -1.96 -2.61 14.62
CA PRO A 92 -1.53 -3.67 15.55
C PRO A 92 -1.66 -5.10 15.02
N HIS A 93 -2.56 -5.35 14.07
CA HIS A 93 -2.75 -6.66 13.45
C HIS A 93 -1.73 -7.00 12.35
N VAL A 94 -0.76 -6.14 12.07
CA VAL A 94 0.28 -6.36 11.05
C VAL A 94 1.07 -7.65 11.29
N PHE A 95 1.26 -8.06 12.56
CA PHE A 95 1.99 -9.27 12.95
C PHE A 95 1.12 -10.52 13.10
N LEU A 96 -0.17 -10.48 12.77
CA LEU A 96 -1.00 -11.67 12.82
C LEU A 96 -0.49 -12.73 11.84
N ARG A 97 -0.39 -13.98 12.34
CA ARG A 97 -0.03 -15.10 11.48
C ARG A 97 -1.14 -15.38 10.48
N ARG A 98 -0.81 -15.36 9.19
CA ARG A 98 -1.74 -15.51 8.09
C ARG A 98 -1.32 -16.60 7.13
N ILE A 99 -2.30 -17.40 6.68
CA ILE A 99 -2.08 -18.45 5.67
C ILE A 99 -3.09 -18.35 4.55
N ALA A 100 -2.66 -18.76 3.35
CA ALA A 100 -3.54 -19.13 2.25
C ALA A 100 -3.61 -20.65 2.11
N LEU A 101 -4.78 -21.16 1.71
CA LEU A 101 -4.98 -22.61 1.50
C LEU A 101 -4.88 -23.00 0.02
N LYS A 102 -5.16 -22.07 -0.89
CA LYS A 102 -5.13 -22.30 -2.35
C LYS A 102 -3.98 -21.52 -3.00
N PRO A 103 -3.36 -22.07 -4.07
CA PRO A 103 -3.49 -23.42 -4.62
C PRO A 103 -2.92 -24.50 -3.67
N LYS A 104 -2.04 -24.14 -2.73
CA LYS A 104 -1.50 -24.96 -1.64
C LYS A 104 -1.36 -24.11 -0.38
N ARG A 105 -1.36 -24.79 0.79
CA ARG A 105 -1.14 -24.13 2.08
C ARG A 105 0.23 -23.44 2.08
N ARG A 106 0.23 -22.13 2.40
CA ARG A 106 1.44 -21.32 2.54
C ARG A 106 1.21 -20.18 3.52
N GLU A 107 2.28 -19.72 4.15
CA GLU A 107 2.28 -18.47 4.92
C GLU A 107 2.14 -17.27 3.95
N ILE A 108 1.35 -16.28 4.35
CA ILE A 108 1.13 -15.04 3.60
C ILE A 108 1.23 -13.80 4.49
N GLY A 109 1.49 -13.95 5.79
CA GLY A 109 1.73 -12.85 6.72
C GLY A 109 3.15 -12.31 6.64
N ILE A 110 3.43 -11.29 7.45
CA ILE A 110 4.79 -10.75 7.63
C ILE A 110 5.75 -11.88 8.03
N PRO A 111 6.91 -12.03 7.34
CA PRO A 111 7.80 -13.18 7.55
C PRO A 111 8.70 -13.04 8.78
N PHE A 112 8.61 -11.95 9.52
CA PHE A 112 9.49 -11.62 10.64
C PHE A 112 8.68 -11.40 11.92
N SER A 113 9.29 -11.68 13.09
CA SER A 113 8.73 -11.26 14.37
C SER A 113 9.01 -9.77 14.63
N GLN A 114 8.16 -9.12 15.41
CA GLN A 114 8.36 -7.74 15.85
C GLN A 114 9.70 -7.58 16.56
N GLU A 115 10.00 -8.46 17.54
CA GLU A 115 11.24 -8.43 18.29
C GLU A 115 12.50 -8.52 17.40
N HIS A 116 12.45 -9.33 16.34
CA HIS A 116 13.55 -9.44 15.39
C HIS A 116 13.79 -8.10 14.65
N LEU A 117 12.74 -7.47 14.17
CA LEU A 117 12.84 -6.20 13.47
C LEU A 117 13.27 -5.03 14.39
N GLU A 118 12.81 -5.03 15.64
CA GLU A 118 13.22 -4.06 16.67
C GLU A 118 14.73 -4.16 16.96
N LYS A 119 15.29 -5.38 17.01
CA LYS A 119 16.76 -5.57 17.13
C LYS A 119 17.54 -5.01 15.94
N LEU A 120 16.88 -4.85 14.78
CA LEU A 120 17.46 -4.23 13.59
C LEU A 120 17.22 -2.71 13.50
N GLY A 121 16.63 -2.11 14.54
CA GLY A 121 16.42 -0.66 14.64
C GLY A 121 15.02 -0.19 14.28
N ALA A 122 14.03 -1.09 14.12
CA ALA A 122 12.64 -0.70 13.94
C ALA A 122 12.05 -0.18 15.26
N ASN A 123 11.36 0.96 15.22
CA ASN A 123 10.53 1.48 16.31
C ASN A 123 9.07 1.46 15.85
N PHE A 124 8.29 0.45 16.29
CA PHE A 124 6.90 0.29 15.85
C PHE A 124 5.94 1.21 16.59
N ILE A 125 5.20 2.01 15.84
CA ILE A 125 4.08 2.84 16.29
C ILE A 125 2.80 2.19 15.77
N LEU A 126 2.17 1.39 16.64
CA LEU A 126 1.02 0.57 16.29
C LEU A 126 -0.27 1.20 16.82
N ASP A 127 -1.14 1.65 15.92
CA ASP A 127 -2.45 2.20 16.31
C ASP A 127 -3.56 1.77 15.34
N LYS A 128 -4.78 1.66 15.89
CA LYS A 128 -6.01 1.45 15.13
C LYS A 128 -6.67 2.75 14.72
N LYS A 129 -6.36 3.83 15.42
CA LYS A 129 -6.93 5.15 15.16
C LYS A 129 -6.14 5.90 14.11
N PRO A 130 -6.76 6.88 13.44
CA PRO A 130 -6.01 7.80 12.60
C PRO A 130 -4.89 8.49 13.38
N LEU A 131 -3.72 8.59 12.76
CA LEU A 131 -2.54 9.24 13.34
C LEU A 131 -1.94 10.24 12.36
N LYS A 132 -1.63 11.45 12.84
CA LYS A 132 -0.80 12.40 12.11
C LYS A 132 0.66 11.94 12.20
N ILE A 133 1.24 11.57 11.05
CA ILE A 133 2.65 11.12 10.96
C ILE A 133 3.56 12.35 10.87
N PHE A 134 3.26 13.25 9.95
CA PHE A 134 3.88 14.56 9.78
C PHE A 134 2.83 15.61 9.47
N ASP A 135 3.25 16.85 9.30
CA ASP A 135 2.36 17.89 8.81
C ASP A 135 1.86 17.57 7.39
N GLY A 136 0.55 17.46 7.25
CA GLY A 136 -0.13 17.07 6.02
C GLY A 136 -0.04 15.58 5.65
N VAL A 137 0.46 14.69 6.53
CA VAL A 137 0.57 13.24 6.28
C VAL A 137 -0.03 12.45 7.42
N TRP A 138 -0.97 11.56 7.10
CA TRP A 138 -1.78 10.82 8.07
C TRP A 138 -1.85 9.33 7.76
N SER A 139 -1.86 8.50 8.80
CA SER A 139 -2.42 7.15 8.76
C SER A 139 -3.93 7.24 8.84
N SER A 140 -4.65 6.53 7.98
CA SER A 140 -6.11 6.46 8.05
C SER A 140 -6.62 5.81 9.34
N GLY A 141 -5.81 4.96 9.98
CA GLY A 141 -6.30 4.02 10.96
C GLY A 141 -7.23 2.96 10.34
N GLU A 142 -7.91 2.17 11.17
CA GLU A 142 -8.82 1.10 10.73
C GLU A 142 -9.99 1.69 9.94
N ILE A 143 -10.22 1.19 8.72
CA ILE A 143 -11.19 1.71 7.77
C ILE A 143 -12.53 1.02 7.98
N GLU A 144 -13.59 1.81 8.17
CA GLU A 144 -14.96 1.32 8.22
C GLU A 144 -15.39 0.75 6.85
N ARG A 145 -16.10 -0.37 6.86
CA ARG A 145 -16.49 -1.11 5.66
C ARG A 145 -18.00 -1.10 5.50
N VAL A 146 -18.50 -0.15 4.73
CA VAL A 146 -19.93 0.04 4.44
C VAL A 146 -20.32 -0.43 3.04
N THR A 147 -19.30 -0.72 2.19
CA THR A 147 -19.47 -1.34 0.87
C THR A 147 -18.75 -2.68 0.83
N TRP A 148 -18.43 -3.19 -0.37
CA TRP A 148 -17.68 -4.44 -0.53
C TRP A 148 -16.23 -4.32 0.00
N ASP A 149 -15.72 -5.45 0.50
CA ASP A 149 -14.33 -5.65 0.93
C ASP A 149 -13.71 -6.89 0.27
N LYS A 150 -12.40 -7.08 0.44
CA LYS A 150 -11.66 -8.23 -0.11
C LYS A 150 -10.94 -8.99 0.99
N ARG A 151 -11.56 -10.09 1.41
CA ARG A 151 -11.04 -11.00 2.44
C ARG A 151 -10.10 -12.01 1.83
N VAL A 152 -8.86 -12.10 2.33
CA VAL A 152 -7.83 -12.99 1.79
C VAL A 152 -7.24 -13.86 2.87
N GLY A 153 -7.24 -15.17 2.63
CA GLY A 153 -6.61 -16.12 3.54
C GLY A 153 -7.33 -16.31 4.87
N TYR A 154 -6.56 -16.72 5.86
CA TYR A 154 -7.02 -17.06 7.20
C TYR A 154 -5.99 -16.60 8.22
N ILE A 155 -6.47 -16.06 9.34
CA ILE A 155 -5.70 -15.86 10.56
C ILE A 155 -5.58 -17.22 11.28
N VAL A 156 -4.39 -17.54 11.76
CA VAL A 156 -4.13 -18.72 12.61
C VAL A 156 -4.17 -18.28 14.06
N LYS A 157 -5.19 -18.70 14.80
CA LYS A 157 -5.34 -18.42 16.24
C LYS A 157 -5.68 -19.73 16.97
N ASP A 158 -4.90 -20.08 17.99
CA ASP A 158 -5.11 -21.25 18.85
C ASP A 158 -5.38 -22.55 18.05
N LYS A 159 -4.65 -22.76 16.93
CA LYS A 159 -4.80 -23.84 15.94
C LYS A 159 -6.07 -23.78 15.08
N GLU A 160 -6.91 -22.80 15.28
CA GLU A 160 -8.08 -22.54 14.45
C GLU A 160 -7.74 -21.63 13.25
N LEU A 161 -8.52 -21.79 12.17
CA LEU A 161 -8.43 -20.95 10.99
C LEU A 161 -9.67 -20.05 10.91
N ILE A 162 -9.46 -18.77 11.12
CA ILE A 162 -10.51 -17.77 11.03
C ILE A 162 -10.35 -17.02 9.71
N LYS A 163 -11.41 -16.91 8.91
CA LYS A 163 -11.37 -16.13 7.66
C LYS A 163 -10.87 -14.72 7.94
N ASP A 164 -9.78 -14.33 7.27
CA ASP A 164 -9.15 -13.03 7.53
C ASP A 164 -9.95 -11.88 6.88
N PRO A 165 -10.47 -10.93 7.67
CA PRO A 165 -11.04 -9.70 7.15
C PRO A 165 -9.99 -8.66 6.74
N VAL A 166 -8.69 -8.90 7.00
CA VAL A 166 -7.57 -7.97 6.78
C VAL A 166 -7.87 -6.57 7.37
N ARG A 167 -8.15 -6.52 8.68
CA ARG A 167 -8.50 -5.27 9.38
C ARG A 167 -7.36 -4.27 9.46
N ASP A 168 -6.16 -4.74 9.30
CA ASP A 168 -4.94 -3.92 9.24
C ASP A 168 -4.71 -3.24 7.88
N ASP A 169 -5.59 -3.46 6.90
CA ASP A 169 -5.53 -2.73 5.63
C ASP A 169 -5.92 -1.26 5.85
N ILE A 170 -4.89 -0.43 5.99
CA ILE A 170 -4.95 1.02 6.21
C ILE A 170 -4.31 1.76 5.04
N ALA A 171 -4.59 3.05 4.92
CA ALA A 171 -4.09 3.89 3.85
C ALA A 171 -3.26 5.07 4.39
N LEU A 172 -2.27 5.51 3.61
CA LEU A 172 -1.62 6.80 3.83
C LEU A 172 -2.45 7.89 3.15
N VAL A 173 -2.81 8.93 3.90
CA VAL A 173 -3.58 10.08 3.42
C VAL A 173 -2.70 11.32 3.46
N VAL A 174 -2.50 11.95 2.31
CA VAL A 174 -1.62 13.12 2.17
C VAL A 174 -2.41 14.33 1.70
N GLU A 175 -2.29 15.44 2.41
CA GLU A 175 -2.95 16.70 2.06
C GLU A 175 -2.29 17.35 0.83
N ASP A 176 -3.11 17.79 -0.12
CA ASP A 176 -2.71 18.52 -1.33
C ASP A 176 -3.64 19.74 -1.52
N GLY A 177 -3.36 20.79 -0.79
CA GLY A 177 -4.23 21.97 -0.72
C GLY A 177 -5.61 21.65 -0.16
N GLU A 178 -6.65 21.93 -0.94
CA GLU A 178 -8.05 21.65 -0.58
C GLU A 178 -8.45 20.18 -0.84
N ASN A 179 -7.52 19.35 -1.31
CA ASN A 179 -7.75 17.95 -1.61
C ASN A 179 -6.87 17.05 -0.75
N VAL A 180 -7.11 15.74 -0.87
CA VAL A 180 -6.21 14.70 -0.37
C VAL A 180 -5.83 13.71 -1.46
N ILE A 181 -4.67 13.10 -1.30
CA ILE A 181 -4.18 11.99 -2.12
C ILE A 181 -4.10 10.78 -1.21
N VAL A 182 -4.64 9.66 -1.68
CA VAL A 182 -4.70 8.41 -0.91
C VAL A 182 -3.79 7.38 -1.53
N ILE A 183 -2.90 6.81 -0.72
CA ILE A 183 -2.03 5.71 -1.10
C ILE A 183 -2.45 4.46 -0.32
N THR A 184 -2.80 3.41 -1.05
CA THR A 184 -3.17 2.10 -0.48
C THR A 184 -2.19 1.03 -0.95
N GLY A 185 -2.02 -0.05 -0.18
CA GLY A 185 -1.22 -1.21 -0.59
C GLY A 185 -2.00 -2.12 -1.53
N CYS A 186 -2.94 -2.88 -0.97
CA CYS A 186 -3.85 -3.75 -1.72
C CYS A 186 -5.30 -3.27 -1.78
N GLY A 187 -5.73 -2.42 -0.84
CA GLY A 187 -7.12 -1.97 -0.77
C GLY A 187 -8.10 -3.07 -0.38
N HIS A 188 -7.70 -3.97 0.53
CA HIS A 188 -8.56 -5.05 1.05
C HIS A 188 -9.81 -4.52 1.74
N SER A 189 -9.74 -3.33 2.34
CA SER A 189 -10.89 -2.66 2.93
C SER A 189 -11.97 -2.26 1.91
N GLY A 190 -11.65 -2.35 0.61
CA GLY A 190 -12.48 -1.88 -0.50
C GLY A 190 -12.20 -0.41 -0.83
N ILE A 191 -11.85 -0.14 -2.09
CA ILE A 191 -11.40 1.21 -2.49
C ILE A 191 -12.44 2.30 -2.24
N LEU A 192 -13.73 1.99 -2.33
CA LEU A 192 -14.79 2.97 -2.05
C LEU A 192 -14.83 3.31 -0.55
N ASN A 193 -14.68 2.31 0.32
CA ASN A 193 -14.59 2.51 1.76
C ASN A 193 -13.35 3.34 2.14
N ILE A 194 -12.21 3.07 1.51
CA ILE A 194 -10.96 3.82 1.72
C ILE A 194 -11.14 5.29 1.36
N ILE A 195 -11.77 5.59 0.20
CA ILE A 195 -12.01 6.96 -0.27
C ILE A 195 -12.96 7.70 0.69
N MET A 196 -14.12 7.10 1.00
CA MET A 196 -15.09 7.71 1.93
C MET A 196 -14.47 7.98 3.29
N HIS A 197 -13.67 7.04 3.81
CA HIS A 197 -12.97 7.19 5.07
C HIS A 197 -11.95 8.35 5.03
N ALA A 198 -11.14 8.43 3.97
CA ALA A 198 -10.17 9.52 3.81
C ALA A 198 -10.83 10.90 3.67
N GLN A 199 -11.96 10.98 2.93
CA GLN A 199 -12.75 12.20 2.82
C GLN A 199 -13.30 12.64 4.18
N SER A 200 -13.84 11.70 4.96
CA SER A 200 -14.38 11.97 6.31
C SER A 200 -13.27 12.38 7.27
N LEU A 201 -12.10 11.74 7.20
CA LEU A 201 -10.98 12.00 8.12
C LEU A 201 -10.51 13.45 8.08
N LEU A 202 -10.39 14.04 6.91
CA LEU A 202 -9.84 15.38 6.73
C LEU A 202 -10.88 16.40 6.24
N ASN A 203 -12.13 15.97 6.03
CA ASN A 203 -13.20 16.78 5.43
C ASN A 203 -12.76 17.44 4.11
N LYS A 204 -12.08 16.67 3.25
CA LYS A 204 -11.55 17.11 1.95
C LYS A 204 -11.84 16.07 0.87
N PRO A 205 -12.09 16.47 -0.41
CA PRO A 205 -12.26 15.54 -1.50
C PRO A 205 -10.97 14.79 -1.82
N VAL A 206 -11.11 13.52 -2.27
CA VAL A 206 -9.97 12.72 -2.75
C VAL A 206 -9.70 13.07 -4.22
N LYS A 207 -8.55 13.69 -4.48
CA LYS A 207 -8.07 14.04 -5.83
C LYS A 207 -7.52 12.82 -6.56
N ALA A 208 -6.74 11.99 -5.87
CA ALA A 208 -6.11 10.82 -6.47
C ALA A 208 -6.09 9.61 -5.53
N LEU A 209 -6.24 8.41 -6.12
CA LEU A 209 -6.06 7.12 -5.46
C LEU A 209 -4.91 6.37 -6.14
N ILE A 210 -3.94 5.88 -5.34
CA ILE A 210 -2.69 5.27 -5.81
C ILE A 210 -2.47 3.94 -5.11
N GLY A 211 -2.15 2.87 -5.85
CA GLY A 211 -1.78 1.57 -5.29
C GLY A 211 -2.46 0.37 -5.92
N GLY A 212 -2.58 -0.70 -5.15
CA GLY A 212 -3.36 -1.88 -5.51
C GLY A 212 -4.83 -1.76 -5.09
N PHE A 213 -5.75 -2.27 -5.90
CA PHE A 213 -7.19 -2.16 -5.66
C PHE A 213 -7.87 -3.52 -5.46
N HIS A 214 -7.09 -4.58 -5.42
CA HIS A 214 -7.50 -5.97 -5.21
C HIS A 214 -8.70 -6.42 -6.07
N LEU A 215 -8.72 -6.01 -7.34
CA LEU A 215 -9.80 -6.30 -8.28
C LEU A 215 -9.49 -7.48 -9.21
N MET A 216 -8.27 -8.02 -9.17
CA MET A 216 -7.90 -9.20 -9.96
C MET A 216 -8.87 -10.36 -9.71
N GLY A 217 -9.40 -10.95 -10.80
CA GLY A 217 -10.38 -12.05 -10.73
C GLY A 217 -11.77 -11.63 -10.22
N SER A 218 -12.08 -10.34 -10.15
CA SER A 218 -13.42 -9.84 -9.85
C SER A 218 -14.36 -10.04 -11.02
N ASN A 219 -15.64 -10.27 -10.73
CA ASN A 219 -16.65 -10.35 -11.77
C ASN A 219 -16.98 -8.97 -12.35
N GLU A 220 -17.59 -8.95 -13.54
CA GLU A 220 -17.93 -7.73 -14.26
C GLU A 220 -18.81 -6.76 -13.45
N LYS A 221 -19.74 -7.30 -12.66
CA LYS A 221 -20.60 -6.49 -11.79
C LYS A 221 -19.79 -5.67 -10.79
N LEU A 222 -18.85 -6.32 -10.07
CA LEU A 222 -18.01 -5.64 -9.10
C LEU A 222 -17.12 -4.59 -9.75
N LEU A 223 -16.58 -4.86 -10.94
CA LEU A 223 -15.77 -3.90 -11.69
C LEU A 223 -16.60 -2.66 -12.08
N LYS A 224 -17.82 -2.85 -12.56
CA LYS A 224 -18.74 -1.75 -12.88
C LYS A 224 -19.16 -0.95 -11.63
N ASP A 225 -19.42 -1.64 -10.52
CA ASP A 225 -19.77 -0.99 -9.24
C ASP A 225 -18.58 -0.17 -8.71
N ALA A 226 -17.34 -0.68 -8.84
CA ALA A 226 -16.14 0.06 -8.49
C ALA A 226 -15.96 1.33 -9.33
N ILE A 227 -16.11 1.24 -10.66
CA ILE A 227 -16.01 2.39 -11.57
C ILE A 227 -17.05 3.45 -11.20
N ARG A 228 -18.33 3.07 -11.12
CA ARG A 228 -19.41 3.97 -10.78
C ARG A 228 -19.18 4.67 -9.43
N GLY A 229 -18.77 3.91 -8.40
CA GLY A 229 -18.49 4.49 -7.09
C GLY A 229 -17.31 5.46 -7.10
N LEU A 230 -16.26 5.20 -7.90
CA LEU A 230 -15.14 6.12 -8.06
C LEU A 230 -15.57 7.45 -8.71
N GLU A 231 -16.46 7.39 -9.71
CA GLU A 231 -17.04 8.58 -10.37
C GLU A 231 -17.94 9.35 -9.40
N GLU A 232 -18.85 8.65 -8.68
CA GLU A 232 -19.77 9.25 -7.71
C GLU A 232 -19.04 9.93 -6.54
N LEU A 233 -17.91 9.36 -6.09
CA LEU A 233 -17.06 9.93 -5.04
C LEU A 233 -16.12 11.05 -5.55
N GLY A 234 -16.14 11.34 -6.85
CA GLY A 234 -15.43 12.45 -7.44
C GLY A 234 -13.92 12.30 -7.52
N VAL A 235 -13.40 11.06 -7.54
CA VAL A 235 -11.96 10.81 -7.69
C VAL A 235 -11.50 11.22 -9.07
N GLN A 236 -10.53 12.13 -9.13
CA GLN A 236 -10.11 12.73 -10.40
C GLN A 236 -9.03 11.92 -11.11
N LYS A 237 -8.12 11.27 -10.38
CA LYS A 237 -6.99 10.51 -10.92
C LYS A 237 -6.82 9.16 -10.25
N LEU A 238 -6.51 8.16 -11.05
CA LEU A 238 -6.25 6.79 -10.60
C LEU A 238 -4.88 6.32 -11.09
N TYR A 239 -4.09 5.82 -10.18
CA TYR A 239 -2.80 5.18 -10.45
C TYR A 239 -2.83 3.77 -9.85
N ALA A 240 -3.05 2.76 -10.69
CA ALA A 240 -3.26 1.41 -10.19
C ALA A 240 -2.27 0.38 -10.75
N GLY A 241 -1.94 -0.61 -9.93
CA GLY A 241 -1.07 -1.72 -10.30
C GLY A 241 -1.25 -2.91 -9.38
N HIS A 242 -0.20 -3.70 -9.23
CA HIS A 242 -0.08 -4.81 -8.29
C HIS A 242 -1.26 -5.79 -8.34
N CYS A 243 -2.09 -5.85 -7.29
CA CYS A 243 -3.26 -6.73 -7.17
C CYS A 243 -4.53 -6.22 -7.86
N THR A 244 -4.48 -5.08 -8.54
CA THR A 244 -5.63 -4.54 -9.31
C THR A 244 -6.03 -5.48 -10.44
N GLY A 245 -5.07 -6.08 -11.11
CA GLY A 245 -5.30 -6.99 -12.23
C GLY A 245 -5.48 -6.28 -13.56
N PHE A 246 -5.07 -6.97 -14.63
CA PHE A 246 -5.03 -6.41 -15.97
C PHE A 246 -6.41 -6.00 -16.50
N GLU A 247 -7.43 -6.84 -16.28
CA GLU A 247 -8.80 -6.59 -16.76
C GLU A 247 -9.39 -5.32 -16.12
N ALA A 248 -9.21 -5.15 -14.80
CA ALA A 248 -9.67 -3.94 -14.11
C ALA A 248 -8.92 -2.69 -14.60
N MET A 249 -7.60 -2.77 -14.78
CA MET A 249 -6.79 -1.67 -15.31
C MET A 249 -7.20 -1.29 -16.73
N ALA A 250 -7.52 -2.28 -17.59
CA ALA A 250 -8.00 -2.01 -18.95
C ALA A 250 -9.35 -1.27 -18.95
N LEU A 251 -10.27 -1.65 -18.06
CA LEU A 251 -11.54 -0.96 -17.89
C LEU A 251 -11.35 0.46 -17.35
N PHE A 252 -10.46 0.65 -16.37
CA PHE A 252 -10.13 1.98 -15.87
C PHE A 252 -9.52 2.87 -16.97
N MET A 253 -8.62 2.31 -17.78
CA MET A 253 -8.04 3.03 -18.91
C MET A 253 -9.10 3.47 -19.93
N TYR A 254 -10.04 2.58 -20.24
CA TYR A 254 -11.16 2.87 -21.14
C TYR A 254 -12.08 3.97 -20.57
N THR A 255 -12.43 3.87 -19.26
CA THR A 255 -13.42 4.78 -18.64
C THR A 255 -12.82 6.14 -18.27
N PHE A 256 -11.66 6.15 -17.63
CA PHE A 256 -11.04 7.37 -17.09
C PHE A 256 -10.05 8.02 -18.06
N GLY A 257 -9.68 7.34 -19.16
CA GLY A 257 -8.78 7.86 -20.19
C GLY A 257 -7.49 8.41 -19.59
N LYS A 258 -7.15 9.67 -19.86
CA LYS A 258 -5.95 10.36 -19.36
C LYS A 258 -5.89 10.53 -17.82
N ASN A 259 -6.97 10.23 -17.14
CA ASN A 259 -7.04 10.30 -15.68
C ASN A 259 -6.69 8.95 -15.00
N PHE A 260 -6.44 7.91 -15.79
CA PHE A 260 -5.90 6.63 -15.31
C PHE A 260 -4.50 6.39 -15.87
N GLU A 261 -3.59 5.95 -15.01
CA GLU A 261 -2.27 5.51 -15.42
C GLU A 261 -1.86 4.23 -14.67
N PRO A 262 -1.30 3.22 -15.36
CA PRO A 262 -0.77 2.04 -14.68
C PRO A 262 0.48 2.37 -13.88
N LEU A 263 0.67 1.67 -12.76
CA LEU A 263 1.90 1.70 -11.99
C LEU A 263 2.94 0.74 -12.59
N TYR A 264 4.19 1.11 -12.44
CA TYR A 264 5.38 0.29 -12.75
C TYR A 264 6.59 0.85 -11.99
N VAL A 265 7.60 0.01 -11.75
CA VAL A 265 8.82 0.44 -11.05
C VAL A 265 9.51 1.59 -11.78
N GLY A 266 9.87 2.62 -11.05
CA GLY A 266 10.52 3.82 -11.58
C GLY A 266 9.56 4.89 -12.10
N LYS A 267 8.22 4.66 -12.03
CA LYS A 267 7.24 5.72 -12.30
C LYS A 267 7.34 6.81 -11.25
N VAL A 268 7.30 8.06 -11.70
CA VAL A 268 7.23 9.25 -10.84
C VAL A 268 5.90 9.94 -11.10
N ILE A 269 5.21 10.29 -10.03
CA ILE A 269 3.93 11.01 -10.03
C ILE A 269 4.14 12.30 -9.25
N GLU A 270 3.75 13.44 -9.81
CA GLU A 270 3.87 14.75 -9.18
C GLU A 270 2.50 15.44 -9.07
N PHE A 271 2.28 16.10 -7.91
CA PHE A 271 1.09 16.87 -7.58
C PHE A 271 1.44 18.26 -7.09
#